data_c0f76e2813dd076d85624a43c7142498
#
_entry.id   c0f76e2813dd076d85624a43c7142498
#
_cell.length_a   1.000
_cell.length_b   1.000
_cell.length_c   1.000
_cell.angle_alpha   90.00
_cell.angle_beta   90.00
_cell.angle_gamma   90.00
#
_symmetry.space_group_name_H-M   'P 1'
#
loop_
_entity.id
_entity.type
_entity.pdbx_description
1 polymer ?
#
loop_
_entity_poly.entity_id
_entity_poly.type
_entity_poly.pdbx_seq_one_letter_code
_entity_poly.pdbx_strand_id
1 'polypeptide(L)'
;MKHNVYEFKKKKTDKEAEGLRSKRRIGIDQPFDNDAVVSITGPEYTRYVNRDGIAVLPYEGLKKNVADFLLKAVEQPNYTTVSGFQVVDNYYHHVGHSWVHLLNDGWVRIGIDDFVSKVFGPADTIHLPSAGDFLMQGEVGWVLTRNDQKAPMQSPVSGIVFAVNDKIKEQPEVTRDDPYGEGWLFLLNPVSLEINKKELKLGKECFQWIEKENQNLLELLGNTYERLAATGGGPIGDIFGNFPEIGWDRLVRTFLRTAEQR
;
A
#
# COMPACT_ATOMS: atom_id res chain seq x y z
N MET A 1 4.46 40.57 -5.31
CA MET A 1 4.96 39.26 -5.75
C MET A 1 4.04 38.77 -6.89
N LYS A 2 4.61 38.47 -8.05
CA LYS A 2 3.81 38.11 -9.22
C LYS A 2 3.47 36.62 -9.13
N HIS A 3 2.19 36.31 -9.00
CA HIS A 3 1.71 34.92 -9.08
C HIS A 3 1.70 34.51 -10.56
N ASN A 4 2.59 33.59 -10.94
CA ASN A 4 2.56 33.01 -12.29
C ASN A 4 1.52 31.88 -12.30
N VAL A 5 0.34 32.19 -12.82
CA VAL A 5 -0.69 31.22 -13.13
C VAL A 5 -0.63 30.95 -14.63
N TYR A 6 -0.23 29.75 -15.03
CA TYR A 6 -0.23 29.35 -16.42
C TYR A 6 -1.54 28.66 -16.78
N GLU A 7 -2.19 29.13 -17.86
CA GLU A 7 -3.33 28.46 -18.47
C GLU A 7 -2.83 27.37 -19.41
N PHE A 8 -3.22 26.13 -19.14
CA PHE A 8 -2.97 25.04 -20.08
C PHE A 8 -4.01 25.02 -21.17
N LYS A 9 -3.59 25.28 -22.41
CA LYS A 9 -4.38 24.97 -23.62
C LYS A 9 -4.04 23.56 -24.07
N LYS A 10 -4.78 22.57 -23.62
CA LYS A 10 -4.80 21.27 -24.28
C LYS A 10 -5.67 21.40 -25.52
N LYS A 11 -5.17 21.01 -26.69
CA LYS A 11 -5.98 20.84 -27.90
C LYS A 11 -6.94 19.66 -27.67
N LYS A 12 -8.05 19.90 -27.02
CA LYS A 12 -9.24 19.05 -27.04
C LYS A 12 -10.45 19.95 -27.29
N THR A 13 -11.40 19.43 -28.05
CA THR A 13 -12.58 20.12 -28.55
C THR A 13 -13.30 20.91 -27.47
N ASP A 14 -13.71 22.12 -27.79
CA ASP A 14 -14.24 23.16 -26.90
C ASP A 14 -15.40 22.74 -25.97
N LYS A 15 -16.05 21.63 -26.21
CA LYS A 15 -17.17 21.14 -25.40
C LYS A 15 -16.77 20.41 -24.08
N GLU A 16 -15.58 19.83 -24.02
CA GLU A 16 -15.09 19.18 -22.77
C GLU A 16 -14.44 20.19 -21.80
N ALA A 17 -14.03 21.35 -22.31
CA ALA A 17 -13.39 22.41 -21.53
C ALA A 17 -14.38 23.27 -20.71
N GLU A 18 -15.65 23.31 -21.06
CA GLU A 18 -16.64 24.11 -20.35
C GLU A 18 -17.10 23.53 -19.02
N GLY A 19 -17.08 22.20 -18.85
CA GLY A 19 -17.40 21.55 -17.58
C GLY A 19 -16.33 21.71 -16.49
N LEU A 20 -15.13 22.17 -16.86
CA LEU A 20 -13.97 22.29 -15.96
C LEU A 20 -13.73 23.71 -15.44
N ARG A 21 -14.66 24.64 -15.70
CA ARG A 21 -14.46 26.09 -15.47
C ARG A 21 -14.81 26.64 -14.08
N SER A 22 -15.06 25.81 -13.06
CA SER A 22 -15.14 26.36 -11.70
C SER A 22 -13.74 26.41 -11.06
N LYS A 23 -12.96 27.42 -11.43
CA LYS A 23 -11.59 27.63 -10.93
C LYS A 23 -11.63 28.42 -9.64
N ARG A 24 -11.38 27.80 -8.49
CA ARG A 24 -10.82 28.51 -7.34
C ARG A 24 -9.30 28.46 -7.44
N ARG A 25 -8.67 29.63 -7.62
CA ARG A 25 -7.21 29.78 -7.55
C ARG A 25 -6.80 29.69 -6.08
N ILE A 26 -6.05 28.69 -5.72
CA ILE A 26 -5.36 28.65 -4.44
C ILE A 26 -3.92 29.07 -4.74
N GLY A 27 -3.49 30.20 -4.14
CA GLY A 27 -2.08 30.61 -4.17
C GLY A 27 -1.29 29.62 -3.31
N ILE A 28 -0.37 28.92 -3.93
CA ILE A 28 0.57 28.04 -3.22
C ILE A 28 1.84 28.86 -2.97
N ASP A 29 2.03 29.30 -1.73
CA ASP A 29 3.31 29.86 -1.28
C ASP A 29 4.23 28.69 -0.93
N GLN A 30 5.22 28.43 -1.81
CA GLN A 30 6.39 27.56 -1.66
C GLN A 30 6.33 26.11 -2.19
N PRO A 31 7.52 25.53 -2.42
CA PRO A 31 8.12 25.43 -3.74
C PRO A 31 7.99 24.00 -4.25
N PHE A 32 7.05 23.77 -5.12
CA PHE A 32 7.25 22.72 -6.11
C PHE A 32 8.10 23.36 -7.21
N ASP A 33 9.34 22.92 -7.34
CA ASP A 33 10.26 23.40 -8.36
C ASP A 33 9.55 23.51 -9.72
N ASN A 34 9.42 24.74 -10.18
CA ASN A 34 9.06 25.17 -11.55
C ASN A 34 7.85 24.54 -12.26
N ASP A 35 7.09 23.63 -11.66
CA ASP A 35 5.92 23.05 -12.30
C ASP A 35 4.64 23.74 -11.86
N ALA A 36 3.92 24.29 -12.84
CA ALA A 36 2.58 24.84 -12.60
C ALA A 36 1.65 23.73 -12.12
N VAL A 37 1.08 23.91 -10.94
CA VAL A 37 0.10 23.01 -10.37
C VAL A 37 -1.29 23.55 -10.64
N VAL A 38 -2.18 22.72 -11.20
CA VAL A 38 -3.57 23.07 -11.45
C VAL A 38 -4.45 22.25 -10.50
N SER A 39 -5.36 22.94 -9.79
CA SER A 39 -6.39 22.24 -9.04
C SER A 39 -7.54 21.86 -9.96
N ILE A 40 -7.91 20.59 -9.99
CA ILE A 40 -9.13 20.10 -10.64
C ILE A 40 -10.14 19.84 -9.54
N THR A 41 -11.18 20.65 -9.48
CA THR A 41 -12.23 20.54 -8.45
C THR A 41 -13.49 20.00 -9.09
N GLY A 42 -13.96 18.85 -8.61
CA GLY A 42 -15.27 18.31 -8.88
C GLY A 42 -16.27 18.69 -7.79
N PRO A 43 -17.55 18.27 -7.91
CA PRO A 43 -18.58 18.55 -6.90
C PRO A 43 -18.20 18.06 -5.48
N GLU A 44 -17.38 17.03 -5.40
CA GLU A 44 -17.05 16.35 -4.14
C GLU A 44 -15.54 16.22 -3.87
N TYR A 45 -14.66 16.68 -4.78
CA TYR A 45 -13.22 16.54 -4.62
C TYR A 45 -12.41 17.64 -5.28
N THR A 46 -11.19 17.86 -4.76
CA THR A 46 -10.15 18.68 -5.41
C THR A 46 -8.91 17.83 -5.58
N ARG A 47 -8.41 17.71 -6.82
CA ARG A 47 -7.13 17.08 -7.15
C ARG A 47 -6.16 18.14 -7.63
N TYR A 48 -4.90 17.99 -7.24
CA TYR A 48 -3.81 18.81 -7.71
C TYR A 48 -3.03 18.03 -8.76
N VAL A 49 -2.79 18.61 -9.91
CA VAL A 49 -2.07 17.98 -11.02
C VAL A 49 -0.97 18.90 -11.53
N ASN A 50 0.16 18.30 -11.92
CA ASN A 50 1.23 19.02 -12.61
C ASN A 50 0.91 19.18 -14.13
N ARG A 51 1.88 19.68 -14.89
CA ARG A 51 1.76 19.88 -16.35
C ARG A 51 1.36 18.65 -17.13
N ASP A 52 1.84 17.49 -16.71
CA ASP A 52 1.62 16.22 -17.40
C ASP A 52 0.30 15.58 -17.02
N GLY A 53 -0.50 16.24 -16.17
CA GLY A 53 -1.74 15.71 -15.63
C GLY A 53 -1.51 14.67 -14.52
N ILE A 54 -0.29 14.61 -13.99
CA ILE A 54 0.05 13.74 -12.86
C ILE A 54 -0.46 14.41 -11.60
N ALA A 55 -1.15 13.63 -10.76
CA ALA A 55 -1.63 14.12 -9.46
C ALA A 55 -0.44 14.52 -8.58
N VAL A 56 -0.51 15.72 -8.01
CA VAL A 56 0.48 16.22 -7.07
C VAL A 56 -0.16 16.45 -5.71
N LEU A 57 0.65 16.38 -4.67
CA LEU A 57 0.15 16.46 -3.32
C LEU A 57 -0.15 17.91 -2.92
N PRO A 58 -1.20 18.13 -2.11
CA PRO A 58 -1.43 19.42 -1.49
C PRO A 58 -0.31 19.77 -0.50
N TYR A 59 -0.19 21.06 -0.18
CA TYR A 59 0.75 21.58 0.79
C TYR A 59 0.70 20.84 2.14
N GLU A 60 1.83 20.70 2.83
CA GLU A 60 1.99 19.84 4.03
C GLU A 60 0.96 20.06 5.15
N GLY A 61 0.56 21.30 5.40
CA GLY A 61 -0.48 21.61 6.40
C GLY A 61 -1.86 21.08 6.05
N LEU A 62 -2.17 20.94 4.75
CA LEU A 62 -3.41 20.31 4.25
C LEU A 62 -3.32 18.78 4.28
N LYS A 63 -2.12 18.21 4.14
CA LYS A 63 -1.91 16.75 4.10
C LYS A 63 -2.44 16.07 5.35
N LYS A 64 -2.12 16.60 6.53
CA LYS A 64 -2.55 16.00 7.80
C LYS A 64 -4.08 15.99 7.92
N ASN A 65 -4.73 17.10 7.63
CA ASN A 65 -6.19 17.19 7.72
C ASN A 65 -6.89 16.29 6.71
N VAL A 66 -6.34 16.15 5.50
CA VAL A 66 -6.88 15.25 4.46
C VAL A 66 -6.64 13.78 4.84
N ALA A 67 -5.47 13.43 5.32
CA ALA A 67 -5.18 12.09 5.80
C ALA A 67 -6.12 11.70 6.95
N ASP A 68 -6.26 12.57 7.96
CA ASP A 68 -7.19 12.36 9.08
C ASP A 68 -8.65 12.20 8.61
N PHE A 69 -9.08 12.97 7.60
CA PHE A 69 -10.40 12.86 7.01
C PHE A 69 -10.60 11.52 6.29
N LEU A 70 -9.65 11.11 5.46
CA LEU A 70 -9.70 9.84 4.73
C LEU A 70 -9.71 8.64 5.68
N LEU A 71 -8.96 8.70 6.77
CA LEU A 71 -8.87 7.61 7.74
C LEU A 71 -10.09 7.50 8.64
N LYS A 72 -10.77 8.61 8.95
CA LYS A 72 -12.00 8.60 9.76
C LYS A 72 -13.17 7.86 9.11
N ALA A 73 -13.19 7.77 7.79
CA ALA A 73 -14.23 7.09 7.03
C ALA A 73 -13.96 5.59 6.85
N VAL A 74 -12.87 5.05 7.43
CA VAL A 74 -12.53 3.63 7.31
C VAL A 74 -13.39 2.82 8.27
N GLU A 75 -14.24 1.97 7.71
CA GLU A 75 -15.00 0.98 8.46
C GLU A 75 -14.07 -0.08 9.05
N GLN A 76 -14.46 -0.66 10.18
CA GLN A 76 -13.74 -1.80 10.75
C GLN A 76 -13.74 -2.97 9.75
N PRO A 77 -12.57 -3.57 9.47
CA PRO A 77 -12.47 -4.63 8.49
C PRO A 77 -13.22 -5.89 8.94
N ASN A 78 -13.94 -6.50 8.01
CA ASN A 78 -14.54 -7.82 8.19
C ASN A 78 -13.52 -8.89 7.84
N TYR A 79 -13.16 -9.73 8.79
CA TYR A 79 -12.14 -10.77 8.61
C TYR A 79 -12.78 -12.12 8.27
N THR A 80 -12.25 -12.77 7.24
CA THR A 80 -12.43 -14.19 6.96
C THR A 80 -11.14 -14.93 7.26
N THR A 81 -11.19 -16.03 8.01
CA THR A 81 -10.00 -16.86 8.27
C THR A 81 -9.87 -17.93 7.19
N VAL A 82 -8.77 -17.91 6.47
CA VAL A 82 -8.43 -18.86 5.41
C VAL A 82 -7.13 -19.56 5.77
N SER A 83 -7.17 -20.86 5.98
CA SER A 83 -5.99 -21.67 6.36
C SER A 83 -5.22 -21.11 7.58
N GLY A 84 -5.94 -20.42 8.49
CA GLY A 84 -5.39 -19.78 9.68
C GLY A 84 -4.85 -18.37 9.49
N PHE A 85 -4.95 -17.80 8.30
CA PHE A 85 -4.61 -16.42 7.99
C PHE A 85 -5.88 -15.57 7.91
N GLN A 86 -5.81 -14.37 8.48
CA GLN A 86 -6.89 -13.39 8.37
C GLN A 86 -6.82 -12.69 7.00
N VAL A 87 -7.95 -12.60 6.35
CA VAL A 87 -8.12 -11.92 5.04
C VAL A 87 -9.33 -11.00 5.15
N VAL A 88 -9.24 -9.82 4.58
CA VAL A 88 -10.36 -8.87 4.52
C VAL A 88 -11.04 -8.97 3.16
N ASP A 89 -12.32 -9.32 3.15
CA ASP A 89 -13.08 -9.69 1.95
C ASP A 89 -13.16 -8.59 0.90
N ASN A 90 -13.23 -7.33 1.32
CA ASN A 90 -13.38 -6.16 0.46
C ASN A 90 -12.06 -5.40 0.20
N TYR A 91 -10.91 -5.94 0.62
CA TYR A 91 -9.60 -5.43 0.26
C TYR A 91 -9.03 -6.18 -0.93
N TYR A 92 -8.33 -5.45 -1.81
CA TYR A 92 -7.54 -6.05 -2.87
C TYR A 92 -6.20 -6.52 -2.32
N HIS A 93 -5.72 -7.68 -2.79
CA HIS A 93 -4.45 -8.25 -2.38
C HIS A 93 -3.52 -8.43 -3.59
N HIS A 94 -2.27 -8.05 -3.41
CA HIS A 94 -1.20 -8.25 -4.38
C HIS A 94 -0.46 -9.55 -4.07
N VAL A 95 0.03 -10.21 -5.10
CA VAL A 95 0.78 -11.48 -4.97
C VAL A 95 2.08 -11.38 -4.15
N GLY A 96 2.57 -10.19 -3.88
CA GLY A 96 3.68 -9.88 -2.95
C GLY A 96 3.21 -9.57 -1.53
N HIS A 97 2.01 -10.00 -1.14
CA HIS A 97 1.48 -9.89 0.22
C HIS A 97 1.31 -8.47 0.76
N SER A 98 0.96 -7.55 -0.11
CA SER A 98 0.45 -6.23 0.26
C SER A 98 -1.04 -6.12 -0.06
N TRP A 99 -1.78 -5.37 0.75
CA TRP A 99 -3.19 -5.13 0.52
C TRP A 99 -3.47 -3.68 0.14
N VAL A 100 -4.59 -3.48 -0.55
CA VAL A 100 -5.11 -2.18 -0.99
C VAL A 100 -6.55 -2.04 -0.55
N HIS A 101 -6.84 -1.03 0.24
CA HIS A 101 -8.19 -0.60 0.57
C HIS A 101 -8.53 0.67 -0.18
N LEU A 102 -9.61 0.63 -0.95
CA LEU A 102 -10.11 1.79 -1.68
C LEU A 102 -10.81 2.73 -0.72
N LEU A 103 -10.36 3.96 -0.67
CA LEU A 103 -10.98 5.04 0.08
C LEU A 103 -11.88 5.88 -0.84
N ASN A 104 -12.65 6.76 -0.22
CA ASN A 104 -13.42 7.76 -0.96
C ASN A 104 -12.50 8.60 -1.85
N ASP A 105 -13.05 9.15 -2.92
CA ASP A 105 -12.36 10.01 -3.88
C ASP A 105 -11.20 9.35 -4.64
N GLY A 106 -11.15 8.01 -4.64
CA GLY A 106 -10.19 7.24 -5.41
C GLY A 106 -8.79 7.15 -4.81
N TRP A 107 -8.58 7.56 -3.57
CA TRP A 107 -7.38 7.28 -2.81
C TRP A 107 -7.32 5.82 -2.39
N VAL A 108 -6.12 5.35 -2.08
CA VAL A 108 -5.93 4.00 -1.54
C VAL A 108 -5.10 4.00 -0.27
N ARG A 109 -5.45 3.13 0.66
CA ARG A 109 -4.68 2.80 1.85
C ARG A 109 -3.98 1.48 1.60
N ILE A 110 -2.71 1.38 1.95
CA ILE A 110 -1.85 0.23 1.68
C ILE A 110 -1.26 -0.29 2.98
N GLY A 111 -1.14 -1.61 3.08
CA GLY A 111 -0.48 -2.28 4.18
C GLY A 111 0.02 -3.68 3.82
N ILE A 112 0.48 -4.41 4.82
CA ILE A 112 0.98 -5.78 4.74
C ILE A 112 -0.11 -6.72 5.25
N ASP A 113 -0.29 -7.87 4.60
CA ASP A 113 -1.30 -8.83 5.04
C ASP A 113 -0.86 -9.68 6.26
N ASP A 114 -1.80 -10.37 6.87
CA ASP A 114 -1.57 -11.23 8.02
C ASP A 114 -0.62 -12.43 7.70
N PHE A 115 -0.54 -12.84 6.42
CA PHE A 115 0.38 -13.90 6.00
C PHE A 115 1.83 -13.49 6.23
N VAL A 116 2.25 -12.31 5.76
CA VAL A 116 3.61 -11.82 6.00
C VAL A 116 3.89 -11.69 7.49
N SER A 117 2.96 -11.12 8.23
CA SER A 117 3.11 -10.95 9.68
C SER A 117 3.35 -12.26 10.42
N LYS A 118 2.70 -13.34 10.02
CA LYS A 118 2.86 -14.68 10.60
C LYS A 118 4.07 -15.43 10.07
N VAL A 119 4.40 -15.29 8.79
CA VAL A 119 5.50 -16.03 8.17
C VAL A 119 6.85 -15.41 8.50
N PHE A 120 6.97 -14.10 8.37
CA PHE A 120 8.23 -13.38 8.63
C PHE A 120 8.40 -12.99 10.10
N GLY A 121 7.29 -12.95 10.86
CA GLY A 121 7.28 -12.56 12.27
C GLY A 121 7.46 -11.05 12.48
N PRO A 122 7.82 -10.63 13.71
CA PRO A 122 7.93 -9.20 14.05
C PRO A 122 9.07 -8.54 13.26
N ALA A 123 8.78 -7.39 12.66
CA ALA A 123 9.79 -6.55 12.07
C ALA A 123 10.48 -5.69 13.13
N ASP A 124 11.79 -5.51 13.03
CA ASP A 124 12.53 -4.55 13.84
C ASP A 124 12.33 -3.13 13.30
N THR A 125 12.30 -3.00 11.98
CA THR A 125 12.03 -1.73 11.29
C THR A 125 11.29 -1.94 9.98
N ILE A 126 10.53 -0.92 9.56
CA ILE A 126 9.90 -0.87 8.25
C ILE A 126 10.31 0.45 7.60
N HIS A 127 11.12 0.36 6.55
CA HIS A 127 11.57 1.51 5.78
C HIS A 127 10.49 1.89 4.78
N LEU A 128 9.68 2.87 5.13
CA LEU A 128 8.58 3.38 4.30
C LEU A 128 9.09 4.39 3.26
N PRO A 129 8.37 4.53 2.14
CA PRO A 129 8.62 5.61 1.19
C PRO A 129 8.33 6.97 1.83
N SER A 130 8.81 8.03 1.21
CA SER A 130 8.49 9.40 1.63
C SER A 130 7.22 9.91 0.96
N ALA A 131 6.53 10.83 1.62
CA ALA A 131 5.43 11.54 0.97
C ALA A 131 5.96 12.33 -0.24
N GLY A 132 5.34 12.15 -1.40
CA GLY A 132 5.78 12.68 -2.68
C GLY A 132 6.49 11.66 -3.58
N ASP A 133 6.95 10.54 -3.04
CA ASP A 133 7.57 9.49 -3.85
C ASP A 133 6.55 8.86 -4.81
N PHE A 134 7.00 8.57 -6.02
CA PHE A 134 6.24 7.79 -6.99
C PHE A 134 6.60 6.32 -6.85
N LEU A 135 5.60 5.47 -6.66
CA LEU A 135 5.74 4.02 -6.65
C LEU A 135 5.14 3.43 -7.92
N MET A 136 5.77 2.38 -8.45
CA MET A 136 5.26 1.60 -9.57
C MET A 136 4.78 0.23 -9.09
N GLN A 137 3.63 -0.23 -9.58
CA GLN A 137 3.11 -1.55 -9.28
C GLN A 137 4.14 -2.64 -9.62
N GLY A 138 4.36 -3.58 -8.70
CA GLY A 138 5.32 -4.68 -8.87
C GLY A 138 6.77 -4.32 -8.58
N GLU A 139 7.11 -3.03 -8.41
CA GLU A 139 8.44 -2.61 -7.97
C GLU A 139 8.52 -2.50 -6.44
N VAL A 140 9.74 -2.51 -5.91
CA VAL A 140 9.96 -2.38 -4.46
C VAL A 140 9.53 -1.00 -3.98
N GLY A 141 8.53 -0.98 -3.10
CA GLY A 141 7.98 0.24 -2.51
C GLY A 141 8.46 0.51 -1.08
N TRP A 142 8.77 -0.54 -0.33
CA TRP A 142 9.28 -0.45 1.05
C TRP A 142 10.08 -1.70 1.42
N VAL A 143 10.76 -1.66 2.56
CA VAL A 143 11.58 -2.78 3.04
C VAL A 143 11.27 -3.06 4.51
N LEU A 144 10.89 -4.30 4.81
CA LEU A 144 10.82 -4.83 6.16
C LEU A 144 12.20 -5.36 6.55
N THR A 145 12.64 -5.10 7.77
CA THR A 145 13.93 -5.59 8.28
C THR A 145 13.71 -6.33 9.60
N ARG A 146 14.37 -7.47 9.72
CA ARG A 146 14.42 -8.28 10.95
C ARG A 146 15.79 -8.91 11.13
N ASN A 147 16.46 -8.67 12.28
CA ASN A 147 17.81 -9.16 12.55
C ASN A 147 18.79 -8.90 11.39
N ASP A 148 18.81 -7.66 10.90
CA ASP A 148 19.58 -7.20 9.73
C ASP A 148 19.21 -7.86 8.38
N GLN A 149 18.27 -8.79 8.35
CA GLN A 149 17.75 -9.42 7.15
C GLN A 149 16.65 -8.55 6.54
N LYS A 150 16.72 -8.33 5.23
CA LYS A 150 15.81 -7.46 4.49
C LYS A 150 14.78 -8.26 3.71
N ALA A 151 13.55 -7.80 3.77
CA ALA A 151 12.44 -8.28 2.96
C ALA A 151 11.87 -7.11 2.13
N PRO A 152 12.34 -6.91 0.89
CA PRO A 152 11.78 -5.92 -0.01
C PRO A 152 10.35 -6.29 -0.37
N MET A 153 9.43 -5.33 -0.29
CA MET A 153 8.01 -5.50 -0.54
C MET A 153 7.59 -4.72 -1.79
N GLN A 154 6.79 -5.35 -2.63
CA GLN A 154 6.31 -4.74 -3.87
C GLN A 154 5.11 -3.82 -3.63
N SER A 155 5.11 -2.68 -4.31
CA SER A 155 3.93 -1.81 -4.34
C SER A 155 2.77 -2.48 -5.10
N PRO A 156 1.57 -2.54 -4.53
CA PRO A 156 0.42 -3.16 -5.17
C PRO A 156 -0.21 -2.30 -6.26
N VAL A 157 0.08 -1.00 -6.29
CA VAL A 157 -0.46 -0.04 -7.26
C VAL A 157 0.55 1.03 -7.59
N SER A 158 0.41 1.63 -8.78
CA SER A 158 1.22 2.77 -9.20
C SER A 158 0.58 4.08 -8.76
N GLY A 159 1.38 4.99 -8.18
CA GLY A 159 0.89 6.29 -7.74
C GLY A 159 1.86 7.06 -6.88
N ILE A 160 1.41 8.21 -6.38
CA ILE A 160 2.20 9.09 -5.53
C ILE A 160 1.81 8.90 -4.07
N VAL A 161 2.80 8.66 -3.22
CA VAL A 161 2.62 8.55 -1.77
C VAL A 161 2.14 9.90 -1.23
N PHE A 162 0.99 9.89 -0.57
CA PHE A 162 0.39 11.09 0.00
C PHE A 162 0.83 11.31 1.45
N ALA A 163 0.69 10.30 2.26
CA ALA A 163 1.05 10.32 3.68
C ALA A 163 1.52 8.93 4.12
N VAL A 164 2.40 8.89 5.08
CA VAL A 164 2.87 7.65 5.70
C VAL A 164 2.34 7.55 7.12
N ASN A 165 2.20 6.33 7.60
CA ASN A 165 1.85 6.08 8.99
C ASN A 165 3.10 6.20 9.87
N ASP A 166 3.30 7.35 10.47
CA ASP A 166 4.47 7.60 11.32
C ASP A 166 4.51 6.68 12.55
N LYS A 167 3.35 6.16 13.00
CA LYS A 167 3.29 5.19 14.10
C LYS A 167 4.10 3.93 13.80
N ILE A 168 4.12 3.47 12.54
CA ILE A 168 4.87 2.27 12.13
C ILE A 168 6.39 2.45 12.24
N LYS A 169 6.89 3.67 12.12
CA LYS A 169 8.33 3.96 12.31
C LYS A 169 8.76 3.78 13.76
N GLU A 170 7.87 4.07 14.70
CA GLU A 170 8.13 3.99 16.13
C GLU A 170 7.70 2.63 16.71
N GLN A 171 6.67 2.02 16.16
CA GLN A 171 6.02 0.80 16.63
C GLN A 171 5.73 -0.13 15.45
N PRO A 172 6.75 -0.76 14.83
CA PRO A 172 6.57 -1.64 13.67
C PRO A 172 5.72 -2.88 13.98
N GLU A 173 5.65 -3.30 15.23
CA GLU A 173 4.81 -4.41 15.71
C GLU A 173 3.31 -4.20 15.44
N VAL A 174 2.85 -2.97 15.27
CA VAL A 174 1.45 -2.67 14.96
C VAL A 174 1.03 -3.30 13.62
N THR A 175 1.96 -3.46 12.67
CA THR A 175 1.67 -4.15 11.40
C THR A 175 1.34 -5.63 11.59
N ARG A 176 1.79 -6.24 12.68
CA ARG A 176 1.47 -7.61 13.06
C ARG A 176 0.20 -7.70 13.90
N ASP A 177 0.07 -6.80 14.87
CA ASP A 177 -0.98 -6.86 15.88
C ASP A 177 -2.35 -6.43 15.32
N ASP A 178 -2.34 -5.50 14.36
CA ASP A 178 -3.54 -5.04 13.64
C ASP A 178 -3.22 -4.72 12.16
N PRO A 179 -2.92 -5.74 11.35
CA PRO A 179 -2.39 -5.55 9.98
C PRO A 179 -3.33 -4.78 9.05
N TYR A 180 -4.63 -4.87 9.24
CA TYR A 180 -5.63 -4.25 8.35
C TYR A 180 -6.27 -2.97 8.91
N GLY A 181 -6.07 -2.71 10.20
CA GLY A 181 -6.51 -1.49 10.88
C GLY A 181 -5.37 -0.49 11.06
N GLU A 182 -4.84 -0.38 12.29
CA GLU A 182 -3.79 0.57 12.65
C GLU A 182 -2.43 0.29 11.97
N GLY A 183 -2.21 -0.94 11.49
CA GLY A 183 -0.99 -1.39 10.81
C GLY A 183 -0.88 -0.97 9.33
N TRP A 184 -1.75 -0.06 8.85
CA TRP A 184 -1.58 0.50 7.51
C TRP A 184 -0.22 1.21 7.38
N LEU A 185 0.37 1.22 6.16
CA LEU A 185 1.69 1.77 5.92
C LEU A 185 1.66 3.19 5.37
N PHE A 186 0.90 3.41 4.31
CA PHE A 186 0.80 4.71 3.66
C PHE A 186 -0.49 4.86 2.84
N LEU A 187 -0.84 6.10 2.61
CA LEU A 187 -1.88 6.52 1.68
C LEU A 187 -1.25 6.86 0.34
N LEU A 188 -1.86 6.43 -0.75
CA LEU A 188 -1.36 6.64 -2.09
C LEU A 188 -2.47 7.21 -2.98
N ASN A 189 -2.11 8.18 -3.83
CA ASN A 189 -2.94 8.67 -4.91
C ASN A 189 -2.63 7.89 -6.19
N PRO A 190 -3.47 6.91 -6.59
CA PRO A 190 -3.17 6.06 -7.72
C PRO A 190 -3.31 6.80 -9.06
N VAL A 191 -2.42 6.51 -10.01
CA VAL A 191 -2.47 7.10 -11.36
C VAL A 191 -3.21 6.23 -12.37
N SER A 192 -3.31 4.91 -12.13
CA SER A 192 -3.88 3.95 -13.07
C SER A 192 -4.61 2.81 -12.35
N LEU A 193 -5.46 3.14 -11.38
CA LEU A 193 -6.08 2.17 -10.47
C LEU A 193 -6.80 1.03 -11.21
N GLU A 194 -7.59 1.33 -12.24
CA GLU A 194 -8.34 0.32 -13.00
C GLU A 194 -7.44 -0.65 -13.78
N ILE A 195 -6.24 -0.22 -14.16
CA ILE A 195 -5.24 -1.09 -14.76
C ILE A 195 -4.62 -1.96 -13.67
N ASN A 196 -4.23 -1.35 -12.55
CA ASN A 196 -3.58 -2.04 -11.45
C ASN A 196 -4.47 -3.12 -10.82
N LYS A 197 -5.78 -2.90 -10.71
CA LYS A 197 -6.74 -3.88 -10.17
C LYS A 197 -6.71 -5.22 -10.90
N LYS A 198 -6.33 -5.26 -12.18
CA LYS A 198 -6.28 -6.49 -12.98
C LYS A 198 -5.26 -7.50 -12.44
N GLU A 199 -4.22 -7.02 -11.77
CA GLU A 199 -3.17 -7.82 -11.14
C GLU A 199 -3.46 -8.11 -9.65
N LEU A 200 -4.55 -7.58 -9.11
CA LEU A 200 -4.93 -7.73 -7.72
C LEU A 200 -6.03 -8.78 -7.56
N LYS A 201 -6.06 -9.41 -6.42
CA LYS A 201 -7.05 -10.43 -6.03
C LYS A 201 -8.05 -9.86 -5.06
N LEU A 202 -9.32 -10.25 -5.23
CA LEU A 202 -10.42 -9.78 -4.39
C LEU A 202 -11.37 -10.93 -4.04
N GLY A 203 -11.92 -10.94 -2.84
CA GLY A 203 -12.92 -11.89 -2.40
C GLY A 203 -12.47 -13.35 -2.58
N LYS A 204 -13.26 -14.17 -3.25
CA LYS A 204 -12.97 -15.62 -3.42
C LYS A 204 -11.64 -15.91 -4.11
N GLU A 205 -11.21 -15.08 -5.05
CA GLU A 205 -9.91 -15.24 -5.71
C GLU A 205 -8.76 -15.05 -4.72
N CYS A 206 -8.90 -14.09 -3.80
CA CYS A 206 -7.95 -13.89 -2.72
C CYS A 206 -7.89 -15.11 -1.79
N PHE A 207 -9.05 -15.68 -1.41
CA PHE A 207 -9.08 -16.85 -0.53
C PHE A 207 -8.39 -18.07 -1.16
N GLN A 208 -8.67 -18.36 -2.43
CA GLN A 208 -8.00 -19.45 -3.16
C GLN A 208 -6.48 -19.22 -3.28
N TRP A 209 -6.07 -17.96 -3.45
CA TRP A 209 -4.66 -17.62 -3.49
C TRP A 209 -3.99 -17.85 -2.13
N ILE A 210 -4.58 -17.41 -1.01
CA ILE A 210 -4.04 -17.65 0.34
C ILE A 210 -3.99 -19.14 0.67
N GLU A 211 -4.99 -19.92 0.27
CA GLU A 211 -4.94 -21.38 0.42
C GLU A 211 -3.72 -21.98 -0.30
N LYS A 212 -3.43 -21.50 -1.51
CA LYS A 212 -2.26 -21.93 -2.28
C LYS A 212 -0.95 -21.47 -1.64
N GLU A 213 -0.88 -20.22 -1.16
CA GLU A 213 0.32 -19.74 -0.44
C GLU A 213 0.56 -20.55 0.84
N ASN A 214 -0.51 -20.93 1.57
CA ASN A 214 -0.39 -21.85 2.69
C ASN A 214 0.14 -23.24 2.27
N GLN A 215 -0.31 -23.80 1.16
CA GLN A 215 0.23 -25.07 0.65
C GLN A 215 1.72 -24.95 0.33
N ASN A 216 2.13 -23.87 -0.35
CA ASN A 216 3.54 -23.59 -0.63
C ASN A 216 4.36 -23.48 0.68
N LEU A 217 3.79 -22.85 1.71
CA LEU A 217 4.44 -22.75 3.03
C LEU A 217 4.61 -24.11 3.69
N LEU A 218 3.58 -24.96 3.65
CA LEU A 218 3.64 -26.31 4.18
C LEU A 218 4.67 -27.18 3.45
N GLU A 219 4.78 -27.05 2.13
CA GLU A 219 5.82 -27.72 1.34
C GLU A 219 7.22 -27.26 1.73
N LEU A 220 7.41 -25.95 2.01
CA LEU A 220 8.68 -25.42 2.50
C LEU A 220 9.05 -25.92 3.90
N LEU A 221 8.08 -26.08 4.78
CA LEU A 221 8.22 -26.61 6.12
C LEU A 221 8.54 -28.12 6.11
N GLY A 222 8.03 -28.87 5.12
CA GLY A 222 8.27 -30.30 4.97
C GLY A 222 7.96 -31.08 6.27
N ASN A 223 8.86 -31.98 6.67
CA ASN A 223 8.70 -32.80 7.88
C ASN A 223 8.63 -31.97 9.18
N THR A 224 9.06 -30.72 9.15
CA THR A 224 8.97 -29.79 10.29
C THR A 224 7.50 -29.46 10.60
N TYR A 225 6.64 -29.47 9.58
CA TYR A 225 5.20 -29.26 9.73
C TYR A 225 4.53 -30.40 10.55
N GLU A 226 4.95 -31.65 10.40
CA GLU A 226 4.40 -32.77 11.17
C GLU A 226 4.61 -32.57 12.68
N ARG A 227 5.71 -31.93 13.06
CA ARG A 227 5.99 -31.56 14.45
C ARG A 227 5.07 -30.44 14.94
N LEU A 228 4.72 -29.48 14.07
CA LEU A 228 3.75 -28.42 14.34
C LEU A 228 2.33 -28.99 14.50
N ALA A 229 1.91 -29.82 13.56
CA ALA A 229 0.59 -30.46 13.59
C ALA A 229 0.41 -31.34 14.82
N ALA A 230 1.45 -32.02 15.27
CA ALA A 230 1.45 -32.87 16.48
C ALA A 230 1.23 -32.08 17.78
N THR A 231 1.48 -30.75 17.78
CA THR A 231 1.24 -29.90 18.96
C THR A 231 -0.19 -29.33 19.00
N GLY A 232 -1.06 -29.67 18.01
CA GLY A 232 -2.45 -29.21 17.95
C GLY A 232 -2.57 -27.70 17.65
N GLY A 233 -1.50 -27.07 17.18
CA GLY A 233 -1.41 -25.64 16.98
C GLY A 233 -2.09 -25.18 15.68
N GLY A 234 -2.87 -24.11 15.80
CA GLY A 234 -3.16 -23.23 14.67
C GLY A 234 -1.88 -22.62 14.11
N PRO A 235 -1.94 -21.81 13.04
CA PRO A 235 -0.75 -21.21 12.45
C PRO A 235 0.04 -20.48 13.54
N ILE A 236 1.26 -20.95 13.78
CA ILE A 236 2.16 -20.35 14.75
C ILE A 236 2.51 -18.98 14.19
N GLY A 237 2.20 -17.92 14.91
CA GLY A 237 2.79 -16.61 14.63
C GLY A 237 4.32 -16.73 14.66
N ASP A 238 4.99 -16.03 13.73
CA ASP A 238 6.44 -16.07 13.64
C ASP A 238 7.01 -17.43 13.17
N ILE A 239 6.63 -17.83 11.96
CA ILE A 239 7.15 -19.07 11.35
C ILE A 239 8.67 -19.03 11.24
N PHE A 240 9.26 -17.94 10.73
CA PHE A 240 10.70 -17.82 10.58
C PHE A 240 11.44 -17.89 11.92
N GLY A 241 10.93 -17.25 12.96
CA GLY A 241 11.56 -17.30 14.29
C GLY A 241 11.56 -18.69 14.91
N ASN A 242 10.52 -19.51 14.63
CA ASN A 242 10.41 -20.88 15.10
C ASN A 242 11.16 -21.89 14.21
N PHE A 243 11.36 -21.58 12.93
CA PHE A 243 11.97 -22.46 11.93
C PHE A 243 12.96 -21.71 11.03
N PRO A 244 14.04 -21.14 11.60
CA PRO A 244 14.99 -20.32 10.84
C PRO A 244 15.73 -21.11 9.74
N GLU A 245 15.76 -22.44 9.83
CA GLU A 245 16.34 -23.33 8.84
C GLU A 245 15.64 -23.28 7.47
N ILE A 246 14.40 -22.76 7.40
CA ILE A 246 13.72 -22.49 6.12
C ILE A 246 14.52 -21.49 5.27
N GLY A 247 15.20 -20.55 5.92
CA GLY A 247 16.03 -19.52 5.31
C GLY A 247 15.20 -18.30 4.88
N TRP A 248 15.64 -17.13 5.32
CA TRP A 248 14.99 -15.84 5.03
C TRP A 248 14.87 -15.56 3.54
N ASP A 249 15.96 -15.68 2.79
CA ASP A 249 15.98 -15.44 1.35
C ASP A 249 15.04 -16.36 0.58
N ARG A 250 14.85 -17.57 1.08
CA ARG A 250 13.91 -18.51 0.47
C ARG A 250 12.48 -18.02 0.67
N LEU A 251 12.13 -17.55 1.87
CA LEU A 251 10.82 -16.97 2.16
C LEU A 251 10.58 -15.72 1.30
N VAL A 252 11.56 -14.81 1.24
CA VAL A 252 11.47 -13.58 0.42
C VAL A 252 11.21 -13.91 -1.04
N ARG A 253 12.00 -14.81 -1.64
CA ARG A 253 11.83 -15.19 -3.04
C ARG A 253 10.49 -15.88 -3.30
N THR A 254 10.06 -16.75 -2.40
CA THR A 254 8.84 -17.54 -2.60
C THR A 254 7.59 -16.69 -2.45
N PHE A 255 7.50 -15.88 -1.41
CA PHE A 255 6.26 -15.20 -1.05
C PHE A 255 6.25 -13.72 -1.46
N LEU A 256 7.34 -13.00 -1.26
CA LEU A 256 7.38 -11.58 -1.64
C LEU A 256 7.76 -11.39 -3.10
N ARG A 257 8.29 -12.44 -3.76
CA ARG A 257 8.66 -12.45 -5.19
C ARG A 257 9.66 -11.36 -5.56
N THR A 258 10.40 -10.92 -4.58
CA THR A 258 11.51 -9.99 -4.74
C THR A 258 12.82 -10.77 -4.60
N ALA A 259 13.78 -10.48 -5.50
CA ALA A 259 15.15 -10.94 -5.34
C ALA A 259 15.95 -9.81 -4.68
N GLU A 260 16.99 -10.13 -3.89
CA GLU A 260 17.96 -9.11 -3.52
C GLU A 260 18.47 -8.43 -4.80
N GLN A 261 18.30 -7.12 -4.87
CA GLN A 261 19.06 -6.33 -5.86
C GLN A 261 20.51 -6.37 -5.41
N ARG A 262 21.32 -7.15 -6.15
CA ARG A 262 22.78 -7.21 -5.98
C ARG A 262 23.43 -5.93 -6.44
#